data_5a032462c42552a23daf9eee5f4008c6
#
_entry.id   5a032462c42552a23daf9eee5f4008c6
#
_cell.length_a   1.000
_cell.length_b   1.000
_cell.length_c   1.000
_cell.angle_alpha   90.00
_cell.angle_beta   90.00
_cell.angle_gamma   90.00
#
_symmetry.space_group_name_H-M   'P 1'
#
loop_
_entity.id
_entity.type
_entity.pdbx_description
1 polymer ?
#
loop_
_entity_poly.entity_id
_entity_poly.type
_entity_poly.pdbx_seq_one_letter_code
_entity_poly.pdbx_strand_id
1 'polypeptide(L)'
;MNKNLLSLALLAATSVLGSGAVSAADYPDRPISAMVSYGAGGATDFQARIVTMMAGNEDYLGQPMVIINKPGAGGRVGWNWFASEADNDGYTMAAYNIPHFIAQSIEGGVKYSAESFEPIANWGADPAVVVVGKDSPYNTIEELIAFAQENPGKVTVSGAGLYVGHHIAALQIQKATGAKLAYIPTKGGGAAAMKAVIAGDVVSGINNLSDAFRAREAGNVKILAVADVARSEEFLPDVPTMMEAGFEVDNASVNFRGLMVPAGTPDDVIDMLAERVHGMFGNARVAKQMAAGGSPMKIMTRDEVKEMWAARQETLTELLADLK
;
A
#
# COMPACT_ATOMS: atom_id res chain seq x y z
N MET A 1 43.96 67.52 -29.32
CA MET A 1 44.15 66.07 -29.17
C MET A 1 43.25 65.58 -28.02
N ASN A 2 42.02 65.28 -28.29
CA ASN A 2 41.04 64.81 -27.26
C ASN A 2 40.80 63.37 -27.41
N LYS A 3 41.03 62.60 -26.32
CA LYS A 3 40.71 61.20 -26.22
C LYS A 3 39.39 61.09 -25.46
N ASN A 4 38.34 60.70 -26.16
CA ASN A 4 37.05 60.34 -25.56
C ASN A 4 37.13 58.90 -25.04
N LEU A 5 36.93 58.76 -23.75
CA LEU A 5 36.68 57.48 -23.07
C LEU A 5 35.19 57.22 -23.05
N LEU A 6 34.72 56.27 -23.85
CA LEU A 6 33.36 55.72 -23.74
C LEU A 6 33.37 54.67 -22.62
N SER A 7 32.63 54.95 -21.55
CA SER A 7 32.34 53.98 -20.49
C SER A 7 31.11 53.15 -20.90
N LEU A 8 31.32 51.89 -21.17
CA LEU A 8 30.24 50.91 -21.43
C LEU A 8 29.77 50.35 -20.06
N ALA A 9 28.59 50.80 -19.64
CA ALA A 9 27.93 50.20 -18.46
C ALA A 9 27.22 48.91 -18.88
N LEU A 10 27.74 47.77 -18.44
CA LEU A 10 27.14 46.46 -18.63
C LEU A 10 26.07 46.26 -17.54
N LEU A 11 24.79 46.42 -17.90
CA LEU A 11 23.67 46.05 -17.04
C LEU A 11 23.57 44.51 -17.01
N ALA A 12 24.02 43.89 -15.93
CA ALA A 12 23.74 42.49 -15.65
C ALA A 12 22.30 42.37 -15.17
N ALA A 13 21.40 41.96 -16.07
CA ALA A 13 20.06 41.52 -15.70
C ALA A 13 20.15 40.12 -15.07
N THR A 14 20.17 40.07 -13.75
CA THR A 14 19.94 38.82 -13.00
C THR A 14 18.46 38.47 -13.14
N SER A 15 18.14 37.57 -14.07
CA SER A 15 16.86 36.85 -14.09
C SER A 15 16.82 35.91 -12.88
N VAL A 16 16.18 36.36 -11.82
CA VAL A 16 15.71 35.48 -10.74
C VAL A 16 14.60 34.62 -11.36
N LEU A 17 14.93 33.39 -11.71
CA LEU A 17 13.95 32.35 -11.95
C LEU A 17 13.27 32.08 -10.60
N GLY A 18 12.23 32.82 -10.32
CA GLY A 18 11.33 32.54 -9.23
C GLY A 18 10.66 31.18 -9.54
N SER A 19 10.98 30.18 -8.79
CA SER A 19 10.11 29.00 -8.66
C SER A 19 8.79 29.56 -8.13
N GLY A 20 7.80 29.75 -9.00
CA GLY A 20 6.47 30.14 -8.58
C GLY A 20 5.95 29.10 -7.62
N ALA A 21 5.74 29.48 -6.37
CA ALA A 21 5.04 28.63 -5.43
C ALA A 21 3.66 28.33 -6.02
N VAL A 22 3.32 27.06 -6.17
CA VAL A 22 1.97 26.63 -6.54
C VAL A 22 1.05 27.12 -5.43
N SER A 23 0.01 27.85 -5.79
CA SER A 23 -1.02 28.32 -4.85
C SER A 23 -2.26 27.46 -5.04
N ALA A 24 -2.93 27.08 -3.97
CA ALA A 24 -4.19 26.32 -4.01
C ALA A 24 -5.31 27.03 -4.80
N ALA A 25 -5.17 28.33 -5.05
CA ALA A 25 -6.17 29.12 -5.82
C ALA A 25 -6.33 28.65 -7.28
N ASP A 26 -5.26 28.13 -7.89
CA ASP A 26 -5.24 27.66 -9.28
C ASP A 26 -4.90 26.16 -9.38
N TYR A 27 -4.79 25.46 -8.24
CA TYR A 27 -4.45 24.04 -8.17
C TYR A 27 -5.73 23.17 -7.99
N PRO A 28 -5.85 22.02 -8.70
CA PRO A 28 -5.01 21.59 -9.80
C PRO A 28 -5.51 22.13 -11.15
N ASP A 29 -4.61 22.63 -12.00
CA ASP A 29 -4.89 23.11 -13.36
C ASP A 29 -4.58 22.05 -14.45
N ARG A 30 -4.03 20.91 -14.04
CA ARG A 30 -3.61 19.80 -14.92
C ARG A 30 -3.79 18.44 -14.23
N PRO A 31 -3.75 17.32 -14.99
CA PRO A 31 -3.85 15.99 -14.42
C PRO A 31 -2.80 15.71 -13.32
N ILE A 32 -3.23 15.01 -12.27
CA ILE A 32 -2.38 14.57 -11.16
C ILE A 32 -1.93 13.13 -11.43
N SER A 33 -0.66 12.84 -11.22
CA SER A 33 -0.13 11.47 -11.27
C SER A 33 -0.26 10.82 -9.90
N ALA A 34 -0.79 9.58 -9.83
CA ALA A 34 -0.81 8.79 -8.62
C ALA A 34 0.04 7.51 -8.82
N MET A 35 1.21 7.47 -8.18
CA MET A 35 2.15 6.37 -8.28
C MET A 35 1.70 5.20 -7.39
N VAL A 36 1.70 4.00 -7.94
CA VAL A 36 1.46 2.73 -7.24
C VAL A 36 2.75 1.91 -7.28
N SER A 37 3.29 1.55 -6.12
CA SER A 37 4.57 0.83 -5.97
C SER A 37 4.47 -0.67 -6.29
N TYR A 38 3.37 -1.11 -6.86
CA TYR A 38 3.08 -2.51 -7.20
C TYR A 38 2.64 -2.67 -8.66
N GLY A 39 2.68 -3.91 -9.14
CA GLY A 39 2.24 -4.24 -10.49
C GLY A 39 0.74 -4.04 -10.70
N ALA A 40 0.38 -3.76 -11.94
CA ALA A 40 -1.02 -3.61 -12.35
C ALA A 40 -1.83 -4.89 -12.06
N GLY A 41 -3.09 -4.72 -11.65
CA GLY A 41 -4.05 -5.79 -11.36
C GLY A 41 -3.95 -6.40 -9.96
N GLY A 42 -2.95 -6.02 -9.14
CA GLY A 42 -2.94 -6.37 -7.70
C GLY A 42 -3.86 -5.45 -6.89
N ALA A 43 -4.11 -5.81 -5.62
CA ALA A 43 -5.07 -5.10 -4.76
C ALA A 43 -4.87 -3.58 -4.73
N THR A 44 -3.64 -3.10 -4.54
CA THR A 44 -3.37 -1.65 -4.46
C THR A 44 -3.69 -0.94 -5.78
N ASP A 45 -3.28 -1.50 -6.92
CA ASP A 45 -3.56 -0.93 -8.23
C ASP A 45 -5.06 -0.93 -8.54
N PHE A 46 -5.73 -2.06 -8.29
CA PHE A 46 -7.17 -2.21 -8.49
C PHE A 46 -7.96 -1.18 -7.67
N GLN A 47 -7.68 -1.08 -6.37
CA GLN A 47 -8.33 -0.14 -5.47
C GLN A 47 -8.00 1.31 -5.83
N ALA A 48 -6.73 1.64 -6.11
CA ALA A 48 -6.33 3.00 -6.49
C ALA A 48 -7.10 3.49 -7.73
N ARG A 49 -7.29 2.65 -8.76
CA ARG A 49 -8.06 3.02 -9.95
C ARG A 49 -9.54 3.27 -9.64
N ILE A 50 -10.13 2.53 -8.70
CA ILE A 50 -11.51 2.74 -8.28
C ILE A 50 -11.65 4.04 -7.50
N VAL A 51 -10.82 4.25 -6.47
CA VAL A 51 -10.98 5.41 -5.58
C VAL A 51 -10.63 6.73 -6.28
N THR A 52 -9.82 6.70 -7.33
CA THR A 52 -9.45 7.91 -8.09
C THR A 52 -10.34 8.17 -9.32
N MET A 53 -11.28 7.28 -9.64
CA MET A 53 -12.07 7.40 -10.87
C MET A 53 -12.99 8.61 -10.93
N MET A 54 -13.25 9.24 -9.77
CA MET A 54 -14.10 10.42 -9.68
C MET A 54 -13.30 11.73 -9.66
N ALA A 55 -11.97 11.67 -9.72
CA ALA A 55 -11.09 12.83 -9.56
C ALA A 55 -11.36 13.97 -10.55
N GLY A 56 -11.76 13.64 -11.80
CA GLY A 56 -12.10 14.62 -12.83
C GLY A 56 -13.44 15.35 -12.63
N ASN A 57 -14.22 14.99 -11.60
CA ASN A 57 -15.45 15.72 -11.29
C ASN A 57 -15.10 17.03 -10.56
N GLU A 58 -15.78 18.12 -10.94
CA GLU A 58 -15.62 19.48 -10.34
C GLU A 58 -15.95 19.50 -8.83
N ASP A 59 -16.80 18.59 -8.36
CA ASP A 59 -17.08 18.43 -6.93
C ASP A 59 -15.86 17.95 -6.13
N TYR A 60 -14.83 17.43 -6.80
CA TYR A 60 -13.59 16.92 -6.21
C TYR A 60 -12.38 17.71 -6.70
N LEU A 61 -11.58 17.14 -7.60
CA LEU A 61 -10.35 17.77 -8.05
C LEU A 61 -10.52 18.54 -9.37
N GLY A 62 -11.60 18.31 -10.13
CA GLY A 62 -11.78 18.90 -11.47
C GLY A 62 -10.75 18.41 -12.51
N GLN A 63 -9.74 17.63 -12.08
CA GLN A 63 -8.68 17.10 -12.90
C GLN A 63 -8.54 15.59 -12.72
N PRO A 64 -8.28 14.83 -13.78
CA PRO A 64 -8.13 13.39 -13.68
C PRO A 64 -6.88 13.00 -12.89
N MET A 65 -6.95 11.88 -12.14
CA MET A 65 -5.78 11.22 -11.58
C MET A 65 -5.34 10.05 -12.48
N VAL A 66 -4.06 10.05 -12.86
CA VAL A 66 -3.46 9.03 -13.74
C VAL A 66 -2.62 8.08 -12.91
N ILE A 67 -3.00 6.80 -12.87
CA ILE A 67 -2.26 5.78 -12.15
C ILE A 67 -1.00 5.38 -12.91
N ILE A 68 0.16 5.45 -12.23
CA ILE A 68 1.47 5.07 -12.75
C ILE A 68 2.03 3.94 -11.88
N ASN A 69 2.31 2.77 -12.47
CA ASN A 69 2.88 1.65 -11.73
C ASN A 69 4.41 1.67 -11.77
N LYS A 70 5.06 1.61 -10.60
CA LYS A 70 6.52 1.48 -10.43
C LYS A 70 6.85 0.30 -9.52
N PRO A 71 6.63 -0.95 -9.97
CA PRO A 71 6.80 -2.13 -9.14
C PRO A 71 8.28 -2.49 -8.93
N GLY A 72 8.57 -3.20 -7.85
CA GLY A 72 9.88 -3.79 -7.59
C GLY A 72 10.22 -3.85 -6.10
N ALA A 73 10.95 -4.89 -5.71
CA ALA A 73 11.48 -5.11 -4.37
C ALA A 73 10.46 -4.90 -3.23
N GLY A 74 9.23 -5.41 -3.39
CA GLY A 74 8.16 -5.23 -2.39
C GLY A 74 7.65 -3.79 -2.26
N GLY A 75 7.80 -2.96 -3.31
CA GLY A 75 7.41 -1.54 -3.32
C GLY A 75 8.58 -0.56 -3.14
N ARG A 76 9.74 -1.04 -2.67
CA ARG A 76 10.91 -0.17 -2.41
C ARG A 76 11.34 0.67 -3.61
N VAL A 77 11.24 0.11 -4.82
CA VAL A 77 11.62 0.82 -6.06
C VAL A 77 10.75 2.07 -6.25
N GLY A 78 9.43 1.91 -6.15
CA GLY A 78 8.49 3.00 -6.34
C GLY A 78 8.64 4.08 -5.25
N TRP A 79 8.67 3.70 -3.97
CA TRP A 79 8.79 4.69 -2.89
C TRP A 79 10.16 5.34 -2.81
N ASN A 80 11.27 4.65 -3.14
CA ASN A 80 12.57 5.30 -3.29
C ASN A 80 12.55 6.36 -4.40
N TRP A 81 11.94 6.05 -5.55
CA TRP A 81 11.76 7.01 -6.62
C TRP A 81 10.90 8.19 -6.16
N PHE A 82 9.79 7.92 -5.49
CA PHE A 82 8.88 8.97 -5.01
C PHE A 82 9.54 9.92 -4.00
N ALA A 83 10.35 9.38 -3.08
CA ALA A 83 11.08 10.19 -2.11
C ALA A 83 12.23 11.01 -2.73
N SER A 84 12.80 10.58 -3.88
CA SER A 84 13.99 11.21 -4.45
C SER A 84 13.71 12.07 -5.67
N GLU A 85 12.65 11.79 -6.42
CA GLU A 85 12.44 12.32 -7.78
C GLU A 85 11.07 12.99 -7.96
N ALA A 86 10.12 12.80 -7.04
CA ALA A 86 8.83 13.47 -7.15
C ALA A 86 8.94 14.90 -6.66
N ASP A 87 8.40 15.83 -7.45
CA ASP A 87 8.28 17.23 -7.04
C ASP A 87 7.27 17.38 -5.90
N ASN A 88 7.50 18.32 -5.00
CA ASN A 88 6.61 18.64 -3.88
C ASN A 88 5.56 19.71 -4.25
N ASP A 89 5.05 19.66 -5.49
CA ASP A 89 4.05 20.61 -6.02
C ASP A 89 2.61 20.06 -5.96
N GLY A 90 2.41 18.85 -5.43
CA GLY A 90 1.12 18.18 -5.33
C GLY A 90 0.68 17.43 -6.61
N TYR A 91 1.33 17.60 -7.76
CA TYR A 91 0.95 16.94 -9.01
C TYR A 91 1.48 15.51 -9.14
N THR A 92 2.35 15.08 -8.22
CA THR A 92 2.75 13.68 -8.08
C THR A 92 2.41 13.21 -6.68
N MET A 93 1.41 12.34 -6.59
CA MET A 93 1.01 11.64 -5.37
C MET A 93 1.48 10.18 -5.43
N ALA A 94 1.48 9.50 -4.30
CA ALA A 94 1.68 8.05 -4.26
C ALA A 94 0.60 7.36 -3.43
N ALA A 95 0.27 6.14 -3.82
CA ALA A 95 -0.45 5.23 -2.96
C ALA A 95 0.50 4.73 -1.87
N TYR A 96 0.12 4.90 -0.59
CA TYR A 96 0.85 4.27 0.49
C TYR A 96 0.27 2.89 0.83
N ASN A 97 1.09 2.06 1.41
CA ASN A 97 0.74 0.78 1.98
C ASN A 97 1.41 0.65 3.35
N ILE A 98 0.63 0.47 4.42
CA ILE A 98 1.10 0.18 5.76
C ILE A 98 0.62 -1.22 6.13
N PRO A 99 1.50 -2.09 6.63
CA PRO A 99 2.81 -1.83 7.25
C PRO A 99 4.00 -1.65 6.30
N HIS A 100 3.86 -1.82 5.03
CA HIS A 100 4.93 -2.02 4.05
C HIS A 100 6.04 -0.98 4.11
N PHE A 101 5.77 0.30 3.78
CA PHE A 101 6.85 1.28 3.68
C PHE A 101 7.46 1.61 5.06
N ILE A 102 6.66 1.55 6.14
CA ILE A 102 7.15 1.76 7.51
C ILE A 102 8.07 0.60 7.93
N ALA A 103 7.63 -0.64 7.78
CA ALA A 103 8.45 -1.81 8.12
C ALA A 103 9.75 -1.87 7.33
N GLN A 104 9.71 -1.47 6.06
CA GLN A 104 10.88 -1.41 5.21
C GLN A 104 11.85 -0.29 5.60
N SER A 105 11.36 0.84 6.10
CA SER A 105 12.22 1.92 6.60
C SER A 105 12.90 1.53 7.92
N ILE A 106 12.20 0.82 8.81
CA ILE A 106 12.76 0.27 10.06
C ILE A 106 13.87 -0.75 9.76
N GLU A 107 13.66 -1.62 8.77
CA GLU A 107 14.66 -2.61 8.35
C GLU A 107 15.87 -1.98 7.64
N GLY A 108 15.67 -0.82 7.04
CA GLY A 108 16.71 -0.09 6.33
C GLY A 108 16.92 -0.52 4.87
N GLY A 109 17.96 0.03 4.25
CA GLY A 109 18.25 -0.20 2.83
C GLY A 109 17.33 0.53 1.87
N VAL A 110 16.59 1.53 2.35
CA VAL A 110 15.72 2.43 1.57
C VAL A 110 16.14 3.89 1.78
N LYS A 111 15.66 4.78 0.92
CA LYS A 111 15.97 6.22 0.97
C LYS A 111 14.83 7.06 1.55
N TYR A 112 13.88 6.44 2.21
CA TYR A 112 12.70 7.09 2.80
C TYR A 112 12.45 6.60 4.22
N SER A 113 11.71 7.41 4.95
CA SER A 113 11.10 7.10 6.23
C SER A 113 9.64 7.59 6.23
N ALA A 114 8.94 7.49 7.35
CA ALA A 114 7.58 8.05 7.48
C ALA A 114 7.58 9.57 7.28
N GLU A 115 8.62 10.25 7.75
CA GLU A 115 8.80 11.70 7.67
C GLU A 115 9.13 12.21 6.26
N SER A 116 9.43 11.31 5.31
CA SER A 116 9.64 11.67 3.90
C SER A 116 8.35 12.02 3.17
N PHE A 117 7.20 11.75 3.78
CA PHE A 117 5.90 11.87 3.14
C PHE A 117 4.86 12.52 4.06
N GLU A 118 3.87 13.16 3.45
CA GLU A 118 2.68 13.68 4.11
C GLU A 118 1.45 12.86 3.68
N PRO A 119 0.69 12.26 4.61
CA PRO A 119 -0.54 11.56 4.27
C PRO A 119 -1.63 12.55 3.87
N ILE A 120 -2.51 12.13 2.96
CA ILE A 120 -3.67 12.90 2.51
C ILE A 120 -4.95 12.30 3.09
N ALA A 121 -5.26 11.06 2.78
CA ALA A 121 -6.42 10.33 3.29
C ALA A 121 -6.21 8.82 3.13
N ASN A 122 -6.90 8.01 3.92
CA ASN A 122 -6.97 6.56 3.79
C ASN A 122 -8.28 6.14 3.13
N TRP A 123 -8.24 5.13 2.26
CA TRP A 123 -9.46 4.56 1.67
C TRP A 123 -9.82 3.17 2.17
N GLY A 124 -8.84 2.36 2.61
CA GLY A 124 -9.12 0.97 2.95
C GLY A 124 -8.16 0.36 3.96
N ALA A 125 -8.63 -0.72 4.57
CA ALA A 125 -7.85 -1.59 5.45
C ALA A 125 -8.10 -3.03 5.01
N ASP A 126 -7.13 -3.65 4.39
CA ASP A 126 -7.24 -4.94 3.69
C ASP A 126 -6.41 -6.00 4.43
N PRO A 127 -7.03 -6.90 5.22
CA PRO A 127 -6.33 -7.90 5.98
C PRO A 127 -5.52 -8.86 5.10
N ALA A 128 -4.45 -9.40 5.66
CA ALA A 128 -3.77 -10.55 5.06
C ALA A 128 -4.59 -11.82 5.32
N VAL A 129 -4.62 -12.71 4.34
CA VAL A 129 -5.29 -14.01 4.44
C VAL A 129 -4.36 -15.13 3.98
N VAL A 130 -4.50 -16.31 4.57
CA VAL A 130 -3.80 -17.53 4.15
C VAL A 130 -4.65 -18.25 3.11
N VAL A 131 -4.05 -18.48 1.94
CA VAL A 131 -4.72 -19.13 0.80
C VAL A 131 -3.98 -20.38 0.34
N VAL A 132 -4.74 -21.34 -0.19
CA VAL A 132 -4.20 -22.51 -0.90
C VAL A 132 -4.93 -22.68 -2.23
N GLY A 133 -4.33 -23.39 -3.18
CA GLY A 133 -4.99 -23.73 -4.44
C GLY A 133 -6.27 -24.52 -4.23
N LYS A 134 -7.22 -24.44 -5.17
CA LYS A 134 -8.53 -25.12 -5.06
C LYS A 134 -8.43 -26.64 -4.84
N ASP A 135 -7.41 -27.27 -5.41
CA ASP A 135 -7.18 -28.72 -5.33
C ASP A 135 -6.22 -29.09 -4.19
N SER A 136 -5.86 -28.16 -3.32
CA SER A 136 -5.01 -28.41 -2.15
C SER A 136 -5.65 -29.44 -1.20
N PRO A 137 -4.89 -30.34 -0.58
CA PRO A 137 -5.40 -31.27 0.40
C PRO A 137 -5.85 -30.59 1.70
N TYR A 138 -5.36 -29.37 1.97
CA TYR A 138 -5.68 -28.62 3.19
C TYR A 138 -7.00 -27.88 3.05
N ASN A 139 -7.87 -28.02 4.05
CA ASN A 139 -9.18 -27.37 4.12
C ASN A 139 -9.31 -26.41 5.30
N THR A 140 -8.44 -26.53 6.29
CA THR A 140 -8.39 -25.64 7.45
C THR A 140 -6.95 -25.15 7.67
N ILE A 141 -6.83 -24.06 8.43
CA ILE A 141 -5.51 -23.51 8.76
C ILE A 141 -4.75 -24.44 9.71
N GLU A 142 -5.46 -25.15 10.59
CA GLU A 142 -4.87 -26.11 11.54
C GLU A 142 -4.21 -27.29 10.80
N GLU A 143 -4.85 -27.81 9.74
CA GLU A 143 -4.27 -28.86 8.89
C GLU A 143 -2.96 -28.40 8.23
N LEU A 144 -2.93 -27.18 7.70
CA LEU A 144 -1.74 -26.61 7.06
C LEU A 144 -0.62 -26.39 8.08
N ILE A 145 -0.94 -25.86 9.27
CA ILE A 145 0.03 -25.60 10.33
C ILE A 145 0.58 -26.92 10.90
N ALA A 146 -0.27 -27.92 11.17
CA ALA A 146 0.17 -29.24 11.64
C ALA A 146 1.17 -29.87 10.66
N PHE A 147 0.86 -29.83 9.34
CA PHE A 147 1.79 -30.31 8.33
C PHE A 147 3.11 -29.53 8.33
N ALA A 148 3.08 -28.20 8.49
CA ALA A 148 4.28 -27.36 8.52
C ALA A 148 5.15 -27.64 9.76
N GLN A 149 4.55 -27.96 10.90
CA GLN A 149 5.26 -28.34 12.14
C GLN A 149 5.95 -29.70 12.01
N GLU A 150 5.27 -30.68 11.40
CA GLU A 150 5.82 -32.00 11.14
C GLU A 150 6.88 -32.01 10.03
N ASN A 151 6.80 -31.03 9.09
CA ASN A 151 7.65 -30.97 7.90
C ASN A 151 8.30 -29.57 7.76
N PRO A 152 9.26 -29.20 8.61
CA PRO A 152 9.87 -27.88 8.64
C PRO A 152 10.42 -27.44 7.28
N GLY A 153 9.99 -26.26 6.81
CA GLY A 153 10.43 -25.68 5.53
C GLY A 153 9.81 -26.30 4.26
N LYS A 154 8.91 -27.28 4.39
CA LYS A 154 8.24 -27.89 3.23
C LYS A 154 7.01 -27.10 2.76
N VAL A 155 6.39 -26.29 3.64
CA VAL A 155 5.32 -25.39 3.24
C VAL A 155 5.93 -24.13 2.64
N THR A 156 5.93 -24.08 1.31
CA THR A 156 6.31 -22.88 0.56
C THR A 156 5.14 -21.90 0.56
N VAL A 157 5.41 -20.62 0.86
CA VAL A 157 4.41 -19.58 1.02
C VAL A 157 4.76 -18.38 0.14
N SER A 158 3.99 -18.11 -0.90
CA SER A 158 4.19 -16.91 -1.72
C SER A 158 3.64 -15.65 -1.06
N GLY A 159 4.30 -14.52 -1.31
CA GLY A 159 3.83 -13.19 -0.90
C GLY A 159 4.44 -12.07 -1.72
N ALA A 160 3.96 -10.85 -1.54
CA ALA A 160 4.26 -9.72 -2.41
C ALA A 160 5.69 -9.16 -2.30
N GLY A 161 6.46 -9.57 -1.30
CA GLY A 161 7.83 -9.07 -1.05
C GLY A 161 8.24 -9.26 0.40
N LEU A 162 9.44 -8.76 0.77
CA LEU A 162 9.91 -8.77 2.14
C LEU A 162 9.45 -7.50 2.88
N TYR A 163 9.11 -7.66 4.16
CA TYR A 163 8.64 -6.58 5.05
C TYR A 163 7.41 -5.83 4.48
N VAL A 164 6.55 -6.57 3.81
CA VAL A 164 5.19 -6.17 3.44
C VAL A 164 4.20 -6.92 4.34
N GLY A 165 2.92 -6.53 4.35
CA GLY A 165 1.90 -7.18 5.19
C GLY A 165 1.91 -8.72 5.10
N HIS A 166 2.06 -9.27 3.90
CA HIS A 166 2.15 -10.73 3.69
C HIS A 166 3.34 -11.38 4.42
N HIS A 167 4.50 -10.71 4.42
CA HIS A 167 5.67 -11.22 5.15
C HIS A 167 5.51 -11.07 6.66
N ILE A 168 4.95 -9.93 7.11
CA ILE A 168 4.64 -9.71 8.52
C ILE A 168 3.70 -10.80 9.04
N ALA A 169 2.62 -11.12 8.31
CA ALA A 169 1.72 -12.21 8.67
C ALA A 169 2.46 -13.57 8.73
N ALA A 170 3.33 -13.86 7.74
CA ALA A 170 4.13 -15.09 7.76
C ALA A 170 5.03 -15.19 9.01
N LEU A 171 5.67 -14.09 9.39
CA LEU A 171 6.52 -14.03 10.58
C LEU A 171 5.70 -14.22 11.86
N GLN A 172 4.55 -13.56 11.97
CA GLN A 172 3.63 -13.74 13.10
C GLN A 172 3.14 -15.19 13.21
N ILE A 173 2.73 -15.81 12.08
CA ILE A 173 2.31 -17.20 12.04
C ILE A 173 3.44 -18.13 12.53
N GLN A 174 4.67 -17.94 12.05
CA GLN A 174 5.81 -18.74 12.49
C GLN A 174 6.08 -18.59 13.99
N LYS A 175 6.00 -17.35 14.52
CA LYS A 175 6.17 -17.07 15.95
C LYS A 175 5.06 -17.73 16.79
N ALA A 176 3.81 -17.57 16.38
CA ALA A 176 2.65 -18.09 17.13
C ALA A 176 2.55 -19.62 17.11
N THR A 177 3.04 -20.29 16.05
CA THR A 177 2.85 -21.72 15.83
C THR A 177 4.10 -22.55 16.00
N GLY A 178 5.29 -21.94 15.97
CA GLY A 178 6.57 -22.64 15.89
C GLY A 178 6.82 -23.34 14.54
N ALA A 179 5.89 -23.26 13.58
CA ALA A 179 6.04 -23.81 12.24
C ALA A 179 7.14 -23.08 11.45
N LYS A 180 7.91 -23.81 10.66
CA LYS A 180 8.92 -23.22 9.76
C LYS A 180 8.36 -23.17 8.33
N LEU A 181 7.97 -21.98 7.90
CA LEU A 181 7.48 -21.71 6.54
C LEU A 181 8.64 -21.28 5.62
N ALA A 182 8.62 -21.74 4.37
CA ALA A 182 9.54 -21.26 3.34
C ALA A 182 8.88 -20.09 2.58
N TYR A 183 9.07 -18.86 3.08
CA TYR A 183 8.48 -17.68 2.44
C TYR A 183 9.20 -17.31 1.13
N ILE A 184 8.43 -17.15 0.06
CA ILE A 184 8.92 -16.85 -1.30
C ILE A 184 8.38 -15.48 -1.73
N PRO A 185 9.21 -14.43 -1.67
CA PRO A 185 8.83 -13.11 -2.15
C PRO A 185 8.73 -13.10 -3.69
N THR A 186 7.60 -12.65 -4.24
CA THR A 186 7.36 -12.64 -5.68
C THR A 186 7.71 -11.30 -6.32
N LYS A 187 8.21 -11.33 -7.56
CA LYS A 187 8.34 -10.14 -8.39
C LYS A 187 6.96 -9.78 -8.98
N GLY A 188 6.49 -8.57 -8.76
CA GLY A 188 5.17 -8.12 -9.25
C GLY A 188 4.07 -8.04 -8.18
N GLY A 189 4.42 -8.30 -6.92
CA GLY A 189 3.51 -8.07 -5.79
C GLY A 189 2.46 -9.16 -5.59
N GLY A 190 1.31 -8.80 -4.98
CA GLY A 190 0.24 -9.72 -4.61
C GLY A 190 -0.35 -10.50 -5.78
N ALA A 191 -0.50 -9.86 -6.95
CA ALA A 191 -1.00 -10.54 -8.16
C ALA A 191 -0.10 -11.71 -8.59
N ALA A 192 1.23 -11.52 -8.54
CA ALA A 192 2.18 -12.59 -8.86
C ALA A 192 2.17 -13.70 -7.79
N ALA A 193 2.04 -13.31 -6.51
CA ALA A 193 1.92 -14.28 -5.41
C ALA A 193 0.67 -15.15 -5.56
N MET A 194 -0.48 -14.55 -5.88
CA MET A 194 -1.72 -15.29 -6.12
C MET A 194 -1.62 -16.22 -7.32
N LYS A 195 -0.99 -15.79 -8.42
CA LYS A 195 -0.75 -16.64 -9.60
C LYS A 195 0.07 -17.88 -9.25
N ALA A 196 1.10 -17.75 -8.41
CA ALA A 196 1.91 -18.89 -7.96
C ALA A 196 1.09 -19.91 -7.16
N VAL A 197 0.14 -19.46 -6.35
CA VAL A 197 -0.79 -20.37 -5.62
C VAL A 197 -1.72 -21.08 -6.59
N ILE A 198 -2.32 -20.34 -7.52
CA ILE A 198 -3.27 -20.89 -8.51
C ILE A 198 -2.59 -21.92 -9.43
N ALA A 199 -1.33 -21.66 -9.80
CA ALA A 199 -0.53 -22.55 -10.64
C ALA A 199 -0.02 -23.79 -9.89
N GLY A 200 -0.07 -23.81 -8.54
CA GLY A 200 0.51 -24.90 -7.74
C GLY A 200 2.04 -24.83 -7.62
N ASP A 201 2.66 -23.68 -7.96
CA ASP A 201 4.11 -23.48 -7.82
C ASP A 201 4.54 -23.40 -6.35
N VAL A 202 3.61 -23.12 -5.44
CA VAL A 202 3.77 -23.06 -3.99
C VAL A 202 2.63 -23.80 -3.29
N VAL A 203 2.88 -24.26 -2.06
CA VAL A 203 1.87 -24.98 -1.26
C VAL A 203 0.77 -24.03 -0.80
N SER A 204 1.14 -22.80 -0.43
CA SER A 204 0.25 -21.80 0.15
C SER A 204 0.68 -20.40 -0.29
N GLY A 205 -0.16 -19.42 -0.03
CA GLY A 205 0.18 -18.00 -0.18
C GLY A 205 -0.40 -17.19 0.97
N ILE A 206 0.24 -16.06 1.24
CA ILE A 206 -0.36 -15.00 2.04
C ILE A 206 -0.63 -13.84 1.10
N ASN A 207 -1.88 -13.39 1.07
CA ASN A 207 -2.33 -12.35 0.16
C ASN A 207 -3.29 -11.39 0.85
N ASN A 208 -3.68 -10.30 0.18
CA ASN A 208 -4.73 -9.42 0.68
C ASN A 208 -6.10 -10.10 0.54
N LEU A 209 -7.00 -9.84 1.48
CA LEU A 209 -8.37 -10.33 1.42
C LEU A 209 -9.01 -10.03 0.06
N SER A 210 -8.87 -8.80 -0.45
CA SER A 210 -9.48 -8.38 -1.71
C SER A 210 -8.99 -9.18 -2.93
N ASP A 211 -7.70 -9.54 -3.01
CA ASP A 211 -7.18 -10.40 -4.08
C ASP A 211 -7.68 -11.85 -3.91
N ALA A 212 -7.70 -12.35 -2.66
CA ALA A 212 -8.13 -13.70 -2.34
C ALA A 212 -9.64 -13.89 -2.56
N PHE A 213 -10.45 -12.89 -2.20
CA PHE A 213 -11.89 -12.88 -2.46
C PHE A 213 -12.18 -13.08 -3.95
N ARG A 214 -11.58 -12.26 -4.81
CA ARG A 214 -11.76 -12.39 -6.27
C ARG A 214 -11.29 -13.74 -6.81
N ALA A 215 -10.19 -14.27 -6.28
CA ALA A 215 -9.69 -15.58 -6.69
C ALA A 215 -10.58 -16.73 -6.21
N ARG A 216 -11.19 -16.62 -5.01
CA ARG A 216 -12.17 -17.58 -4.47
C ARG A 216 -13.47 -17.56 -5.28
N GLU A 217 -14.00 -16.36 -5.58
CA GLU A 217 -15.19 -16.21 -6.42
C GLU A 217 -15.01 -16.79 -7.83
N ALA A 218 -13.78 -16.73 -8.34
CA ALA A 218 -13.41 -17.38 -9.60
C ALA A 218 -13.17 -18.91 -9.47
N GLY A 219 -13.31 -19.47 -8.26
CA GLY A 219 -13.16 -20.91 -8.02
C GLY A 219 -11.70 -21.41 -8.06
N ASN A 220 -10.71 -20.54 -7.87
CA ASN A 220 -9.30 -20.86 -8.05
C ASN A 220 -8.56 -21.20 -6.75
N VAL A 221 -9.05 -20.74 -5.59
CA VAL A 221 -8.39 -20.91 -4.28
C VAL A 221 -9.40 -21.19 -3.18
N LYS A 222 -8.89 -21.74 -2.07
CA LYS A 222 -9.54 -21.77 -0.76
C LYS A 222 -8.84 -20.76 0.15
N ILE A 223 -9.60 -20.07 0.99
CA ILE A 223 -9.09 -19.16 2.01
C ILE A 223 -9.22 -19.88 3.35
N LEU A 224 -8.10 -20.08 4.06
CA LEU A 224 -8.08 -20.89 5.28
C LEU A 224 -8.24 -20.04 6.53
N ALA A 225 -7.67 -18.84 6.57
CA ALA A 225 -7.78 -17.94 7.73
C ALA A 225 -7.50 -16.50 7.37
N VAL A 226 -8.00 -15.59 8.21
CA VAL A 226 -7.75 -14.14 8.17
C VAL A 226 -6.78 -13.75 9.28
N ALA A 227 -5.73 -13.00 8.96
CA ALA A 227 -4.79 -12.43 9.93
C ALA A 227 -5.30 -11.03 10.38
N ASP A 228 -6.31 -11.05 11.22
CA ASP A 228 -6.94 -9.88 11.84
C ASP A 228 -7.56 -10.30 13.18
N VAL A 229 -7.91 -9.34 14.01
CA VAL A 229 -8.56 -9.55 15.32
C VAL A 229 -10.06 -9.89 15.22
N ALA A 230 -10.66 -9.68 14.06
CA ALA A 230 -12.06 -10.00 13.78
C ALA A 230 -12.23 -10.55 12.37
N ARG A 231 -13.29 -11.32 12.15
CA ARG A 231 -13.68 -11.80 10.80
C ARG A 231 -14.08 -10.63 9.92
N SER A 232 -13.93 -10.83 8.63
CA SER A 232 -14.53 -9.95 7.63
C SER A 232 -15.97 -10.39 7.35
N GLU A 233 -16.91 -9.91 8.15
CA GLU A 233 -18.31 -10.31 8.05
C GLU A 233 -18.94 -10.00 6.69
N GLU A 234 -18.46 -8.96 6.03
CA GLU A 234 -18.97 -8.55 4.70
C GLU A 234 -18.50 -9.48 3.57
N PHE A 235 -17.23 -9.94 3.64
CA PHE A 235 -16.59 -10.64 2.52
C PHE A 235 -16.28 -12.12 2.80
N LEU A 236 -15.94 -12.45 4.04
CA LEU A 236 -15.47 -13.77 4.45
C LEU A 236 -16.10 -14.22 5.78
N PRO A 237 -17.44 -14.21 5.92
CA PRO A 237 -18.10 -14.56 7.20
C PRO A 237 -17.86 -16.02 7.61
N ASP A 238 -17.58 -16.88 6.65
CA ASP A 238 -17.30 -18.31 6.82
C ASP A 238 -15.83 -18.64 7.11
N VAL A 239 -14.92 -17.67 7.03
CA VAL A 239 -13.47 -17.88 7.23
C VAL A 239 -13.05 -17.42 8.62
N PRO A 240 -12.47 -18.29 9.45
CA PRO A 240 -12.03 -17.90 10.79
C PRO A 240 -10.84 -16.95 10.75
N THR A 241 -10.66 -16.19 11.82
CA THR A 241 -9.38 -15.53 12.07
C THR A 241 -8.33 -16.53 12.54
N MET A 242 -7.05 -16.16 12.45
CA MET A 242 -5.97 -16.94 13.06
C MET A 242 -6.18 -17.11 14.58
N MET A 243 -6.68 -16.06 15.25
CA MET A 243 -6.97 -16.09 16.69
C MET A 243 -8.09 -17.06 17.04
N GLU A 244 -9.17 -17.11 16.27
CA GLU A 244 -10.26 -18.09 16.45
C GLU A 244 -9.79 -19.52 16.23
N ALA A 245 -8.78 -19.74 15.36
CA ALA A 245 -8.12 -21.03 15.16
C ALA A 245 -7.08 -21.35 16.25
N GLY A 246 -6.93 -20.52 17.28
CA GLY A 246 -6.03 -20.74 18.41
C GLY A 246 -4.59 -20.26 18.20
N PHE A 247 -4.33 -19.44 17.17
CA PHE A 247 -3.00 -18.91 16.87
C PHE A 247 -2.97 -17.38 17.11
N GLU A 248 -2.08 -16.92 17.98
CA GLU A 248 -1.96 -15.49 18.34
C GLU A 248 -1.32 -14.66 17.21
N VAL A 249 -2.12 -14.36 16.20
CA VAL A 249 -1.77 -13.47 15.07
C VAL A 249 -2.76 -12.32 15.05
N ASP A 250 -2.27 -11.12 15.33
CA ASP A 250 -3.04 -9.89 15.40
C ASP A 250 -3.17 -9.19 14.03
N ASN A 251 -3.56 -7.92 14.06
CA ASN A 251 -3.79 -7.10 12.87
C ASN A 251 -2.57 -6.29 12.39
N ALA A 252 -1.35 -6.60 12.84
CA ALA A 252 -0.14 -5.87 12.43
C ALA A 252 0.13 -5.97 10.92
N SER A 253 -0.36 -7.02 10.28
CA SER A 253 -0.25 -7.26 8.84
C SER A 253 -1.33 -6.58 7.99
N VAL A 254 -2.40 -6.03 8.59
CA VAL A 254 -3.49 -5.36 7.88
C VAL A 254 -2.94 -4.21 7.04
N ASN A 255 -3.28 -4.23 5.75
CA ASN A 255 -2.76 -3.30 4.78
C ASN A 255 -3.65 -2.07 4.65
N PHE A 256 -3.32 -1.01 5.39
CA PHE A 256 -3.95 0.31 5.22
C PHE A 256 -3.43 0.96 3.94
N ARG A 257 -4.34 1.54 3.18
CA ARG A 257 -4.06 2.19 1.89
C ARG A 257 -4.70 3.55 1.80
N GLY A 258 -3.95 4.49 1.28
CA GLY A 258 -4.38 5.86 1.04
C GLY A 258 -3.47 6.56 0.06
N LEU A 259 -3.62 7.87 -0.06
CA LEU A 259 -2.76 8.73 -0.84
C LEU A 259 -1.86 9.56 0.07
N MET A 260 -0.65 9.82 -0.42
CA MET A 260 0.36 10.67 0.22
C MET A 260 1.05 11.55 -0.82
N VAL A 261 1.64 12.65 -0.36
CA VAL A 261 2.50 13.55 -1.14
C VAL A 261 3.92 13.57 -0.56
N PRO A 262 4.94 14.06 -1.29
CA PRO A 262 6.28 14.27 -0.71
C PRO A 262 6.22 15.29 0.44
N ALA A 263 7.08 15.12 1.43
CA ALA A 263 7.28 16.13 2.46
C ALA A 263 7.73 17.46 1.83
N GLY A 264 7.22 18.58 2.38
CA GLY A 264 7.48 19.92 1.86
C GLY A 264 6.52 20.35 0.74
N THR A 265 5.50 19.56 0.41
CA THR A 265 4.35 20.04 -0.37
C THR A 265 3.68 21.20 0.39
N PRO A 266 3.28 22.31 -0.27
CA PRO A 266 2.65 23.44 0.40
C PRO A 266 1.41 23.07 1.21
N ASP A 267 1.26 23.64 2.39
CA ASP A 267 0.18 23.28 3.31
C ASP A 267 -1.21 23.55 2.73
N ASP A 268 -1.40 24.64 1.99
CA ASP A 268 -2.67 24.96 1.32
C ASP A 268 -3.05 23.95 0.24
N VAL A 269 -2.07 23.39 -0.46
CA VAL A 269 -2.27 22.26 -1.41
C VAL A 269 -2.63 20.98 -0.66
N ILE A 270 -1.93 20.68 0.42
CA ILE A 270 -2.20 19.48 1.25
C ILE A 270 -3.62 19.54 1.83
N ASP A 271 -4.02 20.68 2.40
CA ASP A 271 -5.33 20.85 3.03
C ASP A 271 -6.46 20.71 2.01
N MET A 272 -6.32 21.31 0.83
CA MET A 272 -7.27 21.16 -0.26
C MET A 272 -7.36 19.71 -0.74
N LEU A 273 -6.20 19.04 -0.94
CA LEU A 273 -6.17 17.62 -1.31
C LEU A 273 -6.82 16.75 -0.24
N ALA A 274 -6.55 16.99 1.05
CA ALA A 274 -7.10 16.20 2.14
C ALA A 274 -8.62 16.27 2.17
N GLU A 275 -9.21 17.47 2.00
CA GLU A 275 -10.66 17.65 1.94
C GLU A 275 -11.28 16.95 0.72
N ARG A 276 -10.76 17.23 -0.47
CA ARG A 276 -11.34 16.79 -1.74
C ARG A 276 -11.19 15.27 -1.95
N VAL A 277 -10.01 14.73 -1.62
CA VAL A 277 -9.72 13.29 -1.75
C VAL A 277 -10.52 12.47 -0.74
N HIS A 278 -10.65 12.95 0.51
CA HIS A 278 -11.48 12.29 1.51
C HIS A 278 -12.95 12.22 1.05
N GLY A 279 -13.50 13.33 0.55
CA GLY A 279 -14.85 13.36 -0.02
C GLY A 279 -15.02 12.42 -1.21
N MET A 280 -14.00 12.36 -2.10
CA MET A 280 -14.00 11.46 -3.25
C MET A 280 -14.05 9.99 -2.83
N PHE A 281 -13.32 9.58 -1.80
CA PHE A 281 -13.34 8.20 -1.30
C PHE A 281 -14.71 7.82 -0.75
N GLY A 282 -15.45 8.75 -0.15
CA GLY A 282 -16.81 8.56 0.35
C GLY A 282 -17.91 8.48 -0.72
N ASN A 283 -17.56 8.63 -2.00
CA ASN A 283 -18.55 8.59 -3.08
C ASN A 283 -19.22 7.21 -3.18
N ALA A 284 -20.54 7.18 -3.27
CA ALA A 284 -21.34 5.94 -3.31
C ALA A 284 -20.97 5.01 -4.48
N ARG A 285 -20.55 5.56 -5.64
CA ARG A 285 -20.09 4.75 -6.78
C ARG A 285 -18.75 4.08 -6.47
N VAL A 286 -17.84 4.78 -5.79
CA VAL A 286 -16.57 4.22 -5.31
C VAL A 286 -16.87 3.09 -4.34
N ALA A 287 -17.65 3.33 -3.29
CA ALA A 287 -18.02 2.32 -2.30
C ALA A 287 -18.63 1.06 -2.94
N LYS A 288 -19.56 1.24 -3.88
CA LYS A 288 -20.18 0.12 -4.60
C LYS A 288 -19.17 -0.72 -5.40
N GLN A 289 -18.20 -0.09 -6.05
CA GLN A 289 -17.19 -0.82 -6.82
C GLN A 289 -16.16 -1.50 -5.93
N MET A 290 -15.78 -0.86 -4.83
CA MET A 290 -14.90 -1.45 -3.82
C MET A 290 -15.53 -2.72 -3.22
N ALA A 291 -16.79 -2.64 -2.78
CA ALA A 291 -17.54 -3.78 -2.26
C ALA A 291 -17.64 -4.92 -3.29
N ALA A 292 -18.00 -4.61 -4.55
CA ALA A 292 -18.06 -5.60 -5.62
C ALA A 292 -16.72 -6.31 -5.88
N GLY A 293 -15.59 -5.64 -5.59
CA GLY A 293 -14.25 -6.18 -5.72
C GLY A 293 -13.70 -6.83 -4.44
N GLY A 294 -14.53 -7.03 -3.41
CA GLY A 294 -14.09 -7.61 -2.13
C GLY A 294 -13.07 -6.74 -1.40
N SER A 295 -13.14 -5.42 -1.58
CA SER A 295 -12.14 -4.48 -1.08
C SER A 295 -12.67 -3.73 0.14
N PRO A 296 -12.25 -4.08 1.37
CA PRO A 296 -12.74 -3.44 2.58
C PRO A 296 -12.37 -1.96 2.61
N MET A 297 -13.35 -1.10 2.81
CA MET A 297 -13.14 0.34 2.95
C MET A 297 -12.98 0.72 4.42
N LYS A 298 -12.02 1.59 4.66
CA LYS A 298 -11.83 2.31 5.91
C LYS A 298 -11.37 3.72 5.57
N ILE A 299 -12.32 4.63 5.46
CA ILE A 299 -12.03 6.03 5.14
C ILE A 299 -11.56 6.70 6.40
N MET A 300 -10.39 7.37 6.32
CA MET A 300 -9.81 8.13 7.42
C MET A 300 -9.36 9.49 6.91
N THR A 301 -9.54 10.51 7.73
CA THR A 301 -9.02 11.85 7.52
C THR A 301 -7.50 11.89 7.63
N ARG A 302 -6.88 12.99 7.19
CA ARG A 302 -5.43 13.20 7.30
C ARG A 302 -4.92 13.03 8.73
N ASP A 303 -5.62 13.60 9.72
CA ASP A 303 -5.19 13.55 11.13
C ASP A 303 -5.27 12.12 11.68
N GLU A 304 -6.37 11.41 11.42
CA GLU A 304 -6.49 9.99 11.79
C GLU A 304 -5.41 9.12 11.14
N VAL A 305 -5.00 9.45 9.90
CA VAL A 305 -3.91 8.75 9.23
C VAL A 305 -2.57 9.05 9.88
N LYS A 306 -2.29 10.29 10.28
CA LYS A 306 -1.06 10.63 11.02
C LYS A 306 -0.95 9.86 12.33
N GLU A 307 -2.02 9.80 13.10
CA GLU A 307 -2.09 9.02 14.33
C GLU A 307 -1.86 7.52 14.06
N MET A 308 -2.49 6.98 13.04
CA MET A 308 -2.33 5.58 12.63
C MET A 308 -0.89 5.27 12.18
N TRP A 309 -0.25 6.16 11.42
CA TRP A 309 1.16 5.97 11.01
C TRP A 309 2.08 5.92 12.22
N ALA A 310 1.93 6.85 13.18
CA ALA A 310 2.73 6.88 14.40
C ALA A 310 2.55 5.59 15.23
N ALA A 311 1.31 5.18 15.46
CA ALA A 311 1.01 3.94 16.19
C ALA A 311 1.56 2.69 15.48
N ARG A 312 1.47 2.63 14.15
CA ARG A 312 2.03 1.51 13.36
C ARG A 312 3.55 1.50 13.35
N GLN A 313 4.19 2.65 13.37
CA GLN A 313 5.65 2.72 13.48
C GLN A 313 6.13 2.15 14.82
N GLU A 314 5.49 2.50 15.93
CA GLU A 314 5.79 1.95 17.24
C GLU A 314 5.61 0.42 17.27
N THR A 315 4.41 -0.06 16.92
CA THR A 315 4.09 -1.50 16.88
C THR A 315 5.04 -2.30 16.00
N LEU A 316 5.37 -1.77 14.80
CA LEU A 316 6.27 -2.47 13.88
C LEU A 316 7.72 -2.46 14.36
N THR A 317 8.15 -1.42 15.06
CA THR A 317 9.51 -1.37 15.64
C THR A 317 9.68 -2.47 16.68
N GLU A 318 8.71 -2.63 17.58
CA GLU A 318 8.70 -3.69 18.59
C GLU A 318 8.60 -5.07 17.95
N LEU A 319 7.62 -5.28 17.06
CA LEU A 319 7.39 -6.55 16.38
C LEU A 319 8.63 -7.02 15.61
N LEU A 320 9.26 -6.15 14.83
CA LEU A 320 10.43 -6.51 14.04
C LEU A 320 11.68 -6.75 14.89
N ALA A 321 11.80 -6.11 16.06
CA ALA A 321 12.86 -6.42 17.01
C ALA A 321 12.70 -7.83 17.59
N ASP A 322 11.48 -8.23 17.88
CA ASP A 322 11.14 -9.55 18.44
C ASP A 322 11.25 -10.71 17.43
N LEU A 323 11.21 -10.40 16.13
CA LEU A 323 11.23 -11.39 15.06
C LEU A 323 12.64 -11.61 14.46
N LYS A 324 13.66 -10.91 14.96
CA LYS A 324 15.08 -11.07 14.61
C LYS A 324 15.76 -12.09 15.52
#